data_a78fc5f40b5d6389941e57eda796ef83
#
_entry.id   a78fc5f40b5d6389941e57eda796ef83
#
_cell.length_a   1.000
_cell.length_b   1.000
_cell.length_c   1.000
_cell.angle_alpha   90.00
_cell.angle_beta   90.00
_cell.angle_gamma   90.00
#
_symmetry.space_group_name_H-M   'P 1'
#
loop_
_entity.id
_entity.type
_entity.pdbx_description
1 polymer ?
#
loop_
_entity_poly.entity_id
_entity_poly.type
_entity_poly.pdbx_seq_one_letter_code
_entity_poly.pdbx_strand_id
1 'polypeptide(L)'
;MRRTTNVALVSLGLLLGTAGCDSFLTGDKLSQDPNRPTIASAQQLFIGVQAGQFAFQEGTVAMMMCEWVQSCSAGNSRFVQQAAQYVFNETSNIAANGGDWINAYAGGGLVDIKRLEDAVGAANDSVWLGITQIWEALTMGTVSSMWGDVPYSEAVSGKTSPVLDDRFVILGNLQTLLTTAIANLQKTGTGPGVNDLVFGGDVANWTKAAWTLKARYYMQTAESLPATAYTAAIAAALNGISDPTGASDFSSFHTTATSERNMWTQFQTSSGFGTDLEAGQELVNILKARNDPRLAKYYCKATTAAWKTAKYKTNGAILDPNGNMEQVTAVTLDSMSGATQPVWPTLAGATTVDNHVTWINRGLPYVGDDFNTPPPPPVSNFTCLPPRFQADARIPYVGYVENELILAEAYHSQPTADDASALTHLNNARFTVPLPALVGITGAALLDSIMIEKYAAMYQNIESINDYRRTCIPNLTPSKNSQNFRNVPGRLFYPQNERNVNTNVPDPSVQLATHGFRNKGDVLACTVQGVP
;
A
#
# COMPACT_ATOMS: atom_id res chain seq x y z
N MET A 1 7.03 28.59 -80.18
CA MET A 1 8.11 28.68 -79.13
C MET A 1 7.65 29.02 -77.69
N ARG A 2 6.51 29.62 -77.43
CA ARG A 2 6.04 29.95 -76.05
C ARG A 2 5.42 28.80 -75.23
N ARG A 3 5.02 27.67 -75.86
CA ARG A 3 4.44 26.54 -75.14
C ARG A 3 5.48 25.54 -74.56
N THR A 4 6.65 25.45 -75.13
CA THR A 4 7.71 24.54 -74.69
C THR A 4 8.46 25.08 -73.46
N THR A 5 8.56 26.39 -73.32
CA THR A 5 9.24 27.05 -72.20
C THR A 5 8.46 26.93 -70.87
N ASN A 6 7.11 26.93 -70.95
CA ASN A 6 6.28 26.80 -69.73
C ASN A 6 6.25 25.39 -69.18
N VAL A 7 6.39 24.36 -70.01
CA VAL A 7 6.46 22.96 -69.55
C VAL A 7 7.79 22.66 -68.88
N ALA A 8 8.88 23.21 -69.37
CA ALA A 8 10.21 23.04 -68.76
C ALA A 8 10.33 23.72 -67.38
N LEU A 9 9.68 24.90 -67.22
CA LEU A 9 9.66 25.62 -65.93
C LEU A 9 8.80 24.94 -64.87
N VAL A 10 7.67 24.33 -65.28
CA VAL A 10 6.80 23.56 -64.35
C VAL A 10 7.46 22.24 -63.98
N SER A 11 8.17 21.57 -64.89
CA SER A 11 8.89 20.34 -64.59
C SER A 11 10.11 20.58 -63.71
N LEU A 12 10.79 21.71 -63.84
CA LEU A 12 11.92 22.08 -62.96
C LEU A 12 11.44 22.49 -61.57
N GLY A 13 10.27 23.13 -61.44
CA GLY A 13 9.64 23.46 -60.18
C GLY A 13 9.15 22.22 -59.40
N LEU A 14 8.65 21.17 -60.09
CA LEU A 14 8.29 19.91 -59.44
C LEU A 14 9.51 19.10 -58.97
N LEU A 15 10.61 19.12 -59.70
CA LEU A 15 11.85 18.42 -59.32
C LEU A 15 12.57 19.10 -58.17
N LEU A 16 12.43 20.39 -57.97
CA LEU A 16 13.00 21.12 -56.83
C LEU A 16 12.13 20.95 -55.55
N GLY A 17 10.82 20.68 -55.70
CA GLY A 17 9.93 20.46 -54.59
C GLY A 17 10.10 19.09 -53.91
N THR A 18 10.59 18.07 -54.65
CA THR A 18 10.81 16.71 -54.10
C THR A 18 12.14 16.57 -53.34
N ALA A 19 13.14 17.43 -53.64
CA ALA A 19 14.44 17.39 -52.92
C ALA A 19 14.40 18.09 -51.55
N GLY A 20 13.35 18.84 -51.24
CA GLY A 20 13.21 19.54 -49.97
C GLY A 20 12.49 18.72 -48.87
N CYS A 21 11.84 17.61 -49.24
CA CYS A 21 11.07 16.84 -48.28
C CYS A 21 11.87 15.71 -47.60
N ASP A 22 12.99 15.27 -48.18
CA ASP A 22 13.76 14.16 -47.63
C ASP A 22 14.45 14.53 -46.32
N SER A 23 14.96 15.74 -46.19
CA SER A 23 15.60 16.21 -44.95
C SER A 23 14.60 16.62 -43.86
N PHE A 24 13.33 16.82 -44.21
CA PHE A 24 12.26 17.07 -43.24
C PHE A 24 11.66 15.76 -42.69
N LEU A 25 11.72 14.68 -43.49
CA LEU A 25 11.18 13.38 -43.11
C LEU A 25 12.26 12.36 -42.68
N THR A 26 13.55 12.68 -42.84
CA THR A 26 14.67 11.80 -42.53
C THR A 26 15.78 12.56 -41.78
N GLY A 27 15.52 12.97 -40.58
CA GLY A 27 16.56 13.60 -39.75
C GLY A 27 16.58 12.98 -38.36
N ASP A 28 17.75 12.93 -37.73
CA ASP A 28 17.94 12.50 -36.35
C ASP A 28 16.95 13.14 -35.37
N LYS A 29 16.38 14.29 -35.74
CA LYS A 29 15.35 15.00 -34.97
C LYS A 29 13.95 14.39 -35.08
N LEU A 30 13.70 13.54 -36.05
CA LEU A 30 12.42 12.81 -36.17
C LEU A 30 12.48 11.43 -35.52
N SER A 31 13.67 10.88 -35.39
CA SER A 31 13.93 9.67 -34.62
C SER A 31 14.08 9.93 -33.11
N GLN A 32 14.28 11.18 -32.72
CA GLN A 32 14.41 11.59 -31.34
C GLN A 32 13.41 12.73 -31.04
N ASP A 33 12.16 12.36 -30.70
CA ASP A 33 11.22 13.32 -30.13
C ASP A 33 11.81 13.81 -28.79
N PRO A 34 12.17 15.11 -28.65
CA PRO A 34 12.71 15.64 -27.42
C PRO A 34 11.71 15.54 -26.23
N ASN A 35 10.42 15.35 -26.55
CA ASN A 35 9.38 15.14 -25.55
C ASN A 35 9.15 13.64 -25.24
N ARG A 36 9.79 12.74 -26.01
CA ARG A 36 9.79 11.29 -25.79
C ARG A 36 11.21 10.76 -25.99
N PRO A 37 12.13 11.02 -25.06
CA PRO A 37 13.48 10.51 -25.16
C PRO A 37 13.42 8.99 -25.19
N THR A 38 14.02 8.40 -26.22
CA THR A 38 14.12 6.94 -26.39
C THR A 38 15.11 6.33 -25.41
N ILE A 39 15.96 7.16 -24.80
CA ILE A 39 16.96 6.76 -23.82
C ILE A 39 16.87 7.73 -22.63
N ALA A 40 16.42 7.25 -21.48
CA ALA A 40 16.50 7.98 -20.23
C ALA A 40 17.87 7.75 -19.56
N SER A 41 18.44 8.77 -18.95
CA SER A 41 19.64 8.60 -18.12
C SER A 41 19.34 7.81 -16.86
N ALA A 42 20.37 7.24 -16.23
CA ALA A 42 20.20 6.53 -14.96
C ALA A 42 19.55 7.43 -13.88
N GLN A 43 19.88 8.72 -13.85
CA GLN A 43 19.28 9.70 -12.92
C GLN A 43 17.78 9.87 -13.19
N GLN A 44 17.38 10.03 -14.46
CA GLN A 44 15.97 10.16 -14.82
C GLN A 44 15.18 8.90 -14.51
N LEU A 45 15.73 7.73 -14.82
CA LEU A 45 15.12 6.45 -14.47
C LEU A 45 14.95 6.32 -12.95
N PHE A 46 16.00 6.65 -12.18
CA PHE A 46 15.96 6.50 -10.73
C PHE A 46 14.93 7.42 -10.06
N ILE A 47 14.85 8.68 -10.49
CA ILE A 47 13.80 9.59 -10.00
C ILE A 47 12.42 9.08 -10.39
N GLY A 48 12.27 8.59 -11.62
CA GLY A 48 11.02 7.97 -12.09
C GLY A 48 10.63 6.73 -11.28
N VAL A 49 11.60 5.86 -10.96
CA VAL A 49 11.38 4.69 -10.10
C VAL A 49 10.90 5.14 -8.71
N GLN A 50 11.60 6.05 -8.06
CA GLN A 50 11.19 6.53 -6.73
C GLN A 50 9.79 7.13 -6.74
N ALA A 51 9.50 8.04 -7.68
CA ALA A 51 8.19 8.67 -7.77
C ALA A 51 7.06 7.66 -8.05
N GLY A 52 7.31 6.70 -8.97
CA GLY A 52 6.36 5.64 -9.26
C GLY A 52 6.14 4.70 -8.07
N GLN A 53 7.21 4.39 -7.34
CA GLN A 53 7.10 3.55 -6.14
C GLN A 53 6.42 4.29 -4.97
N PHE A 54 6.64 5.58 -4.79
CA PHE A 54 5.88 6.36 -3.80
C PHE A 54 4.38 6.30 -4.12
N ALA A 55 4.01 6.50 -5.38
CA ALA A 55 2.62 6.39 -5.80
C ALA A 55 2.05 4.97 -5.62
N PHE A 56 2.82 3.92 -5.90
CA PHE A 56 2.39 2.53 -5.76
C PHE A 56 2.24 2.11 -4.30
N GLN A 57 3.25 2.37 -3.46
CA GLN A 57 3.28 1.93 -2.06
C GLN A 57 2.29 2.70 -1.17
N GLU A 58 1.89 3.92 -1.56
CA GLU A 58 0.97 4.77 -0.80
C GLU A 58 -0.40 4.91 -1.47
N GLY A 59 -0.53 4.41 -2.68
CA GLY A 59 -1.71 4.60 -3.51
C GLY A 59 -2.91 3.77 -3.11
N THR A 60 -3.72 3.46 -4.09
CA THR A 60 -5.03 2.83 -3.91
C THR A 60 -4.94 1.47 -3.21
N VAL A 61 -3.88 0.69 -3.48
CA VAL A 61 -3.68 -0.60 -2.79
C VAL A 61 -3.48 -0.40 -1.29
N ALA A 62 -2.62 0.55 -0.89
CA ALA A 62 -2.40 0.83 0.52
C ALA A 62 -3.68 1.30 1.23
N MET A 63 -4.46 2.17 0.57
CA MET A 63 -5.74 2.65 1.09
C MET A 63 -6.74 1.50 1.25
N MET A 64 -6.83 0.62 0.26
CA MET A 64 -7.69 -0.55 0.30
C MET A 64 -7.26 -1.56 1.37
N MET A 65 -5.96 -1.78 1.54
CA MET A 65 -5.47 -2.65 2.62
C MET A 65 -5.76 -2.05 4.00
N CYS A 66 -5.66 -0.72 4.16
CA CYS A 66 -6.08 -0.02 5.37
C CYS A 66 -7.56 -0.29 5.71
N GLU A 67 -8.44 -0.32 4.71
CA GLU A 67 -9.85 -0.66 4.91
C GLU A 67 -10.07 -2.16 5.18
N TRP A 68 -9.33 -3.03 4.51
CA TRP A 68 -9.44 -4.48 4.74
C TRP A 68 -9.07 -4.88 6.17
N VAL A 69 -8.05 -4.26 6.71
CA VAL A 69 -7.68 -4.46 8.11
C VAL A 69 -8.41 -3.53 9.08
N GLN A 70 -9.41 -2.78 8.61
CA GLN A 70 -10.29 -1.93 9.43
C GLN A 70 -9.56 -0.83 10.23
N SER A 71 -8.36 -0.47 9.82
CA SER A 71 -7.71 0.75 10.32
C SER A 71 -8.18 2.01 9.61
N CYS A 72 -8.76 1.86 8.43
CA CYS A 72 -9.57 2.84 7.73
C CYS A 72 -10.99 2.31 7.53
N SER A 73 -11.90 3.19 7.19
CA SER A 73 -13.24 2.92 6.72
C SER A 73 -13.54 3.77 5.49
N ALA A 74 -14.70 3.60 4.90
CA ALA A 74 -15.08 4.33 3.69
C ALA A 74 -16.43 5.02 3.85
N GLY A 75 -16.49 6.27 3.41
CA GLY A 75 -17.71 7.10 3.43
C GLY A 75 -18.47 7.13 2.11
N ASN A 76 -18.05 6.38 1.12
CA ASN A 76 -18.59 6.48 -0.23
C ASN A 76 -18.69 5.09 -0.87
N SER A 77 -19.70 4.88 -1.69
CA SER A 77 -20.02 3.59 -2.28
C SER A 77 -18.87 2.96 -3.08
N ARG A 78 -18.01 3.76 -3.67
CA ARG A 78 -16.89 3.29 -4.47
C ARG A 78 -15.90 2.46 -3.65
N PHE A 79 -15.47 2.95 -2.48
CA PHE A 79 -14.60 2.23 -1.57
C PHE A 79 -15.37 1.25 -0.67
N VAL A 80 -16.53 1.64 -0.20
CA VAL A 80 -17.36 0.77 0.63
C VAL A 80 -17.63 -0.56 -0.05
N GLN A 81 -18.05 -0.54 -1.31
CA GLN A 81 -18.37 -1.77 -2.03
C GLN A 81 -17.13 -2.59 -2.36
N GLN A 82 -16.03 -1.94 -2.68
CA GLN A 82 -14.84 -2.63 -3.17
C GLN A 82 -13.87 -3.02 -2.06
N ALA A 83 -13.79 -2.27 -1.01
CA ALA A 83 -12.86 -2.51 0.09
C ALA A 83 -13.56 -2.79 1.41
N ALA A 84 -14.26 -1.84 1.99
CA ALA A 84 -14.81 -1.98 3.33
C ALA A 84 -15.88 -3.09 3.47
N GLN A 85 -16.60 -3.39 2.40
CA GLN A 85 -17.56 -4.50 2.34
C GLN A 85 -17.00 -5.77 1.69
N TYR A 86 -15.73 -5.76 1.32
CA TYR A 86 -15.06 -6.87 0.62
C TYR A 86 -15.77 -7.28 -0.68
N VAL A 87 -16.37 -6.33 -1.36
CA VAL A 87 -17.07 -6.54 -2.62
C VAL A 87 -16.19 -6.07 -3.77
N PHE A 88 -15.43 -6.97 -4.34
CA PHE A 88 -14.57 -6.66 -5.48
C PHE A 88 -14.39 -7.89 -6.37
N ASN A 89 -13.96 -7.64 -7.58
CA ASN A 89 -13.67 -8.67 -8.58
C ASN A 89 -12.56 -8.18 -9.53
N GLU A 90 -12.23 -8.98 -10.53
CA GLU A 90 -11.18 -8.65 -11.51
C GLU A 90 -11.42 -7.38 -12.34
N THR A 91 -12.66 -6.85 -12.34
CA THR A 91 -13.05 -5.61 -13.06
C THR A 91 -13.23 -4.41 -12.15
N SER A 92 -13.04 -4.58 -10.85
CA SER A 92 -13.18 -3.49 -9.90
C SER A 92 -12.15 -2.40 -10.13
N ASN A 93 -12.60 -1.15 -10.09
CA ASN A 93 -11.80 -0.01 -10.54
C ASN A 93 -10.59 0.33 -9.69
N ILE A 94 -10.52 -0.16 -8.47
CA ILE A 94 -9.52 0.32 -7.53
C ILE A 94 -8.21 -0.46 -7.66
N ALA A 95 -8.19 -1.75 -7.47
CA ALA A 95 -6.94 -2.50 -7.51
C ALA A 95 -6.89 -3.56 -8.62
N ALA A 96 -8.03 -3.92 -9.17
CA ALA A 96 -8.12 -4.99 -10.14
C ALA A 96 -8.19 -4.53 -11.59
N ASN A 97 -8.48 -3.26 -11.85
CA ASN A 97 -8.59 -2.74 -13.21
C ASN A 97 -7.27 -2.30 -13.84
N GLY A 98 -6.18 -2.75 -13.28
CA GLY A 98 -4.87 -2.63 -13.89
C GLY A 98 -4.05 -1.40 -13.50
N GLY A 99 -4.62 -0.41 -12.79
CA GLY A 99 -3.86 0.79 -12.41
C GLY A 99 -2.65 0.45 -11.55
N ASP A 100 -2.88 -0.14 -10.40
CA ASP A 100 -1.78 -0.50 -9.49
C ASP A 100 -0.96 -1.69 -9.99
N TRP A 101 -1.59 -2.65 -10.69
CA TRP A 101 -0.87 -3.71 -11.39
C TRP A 101 0.08 -3.16 -12.45
N ILE A 102 -0.40 -2.20 -13.25
CA ILE A 102 0.44 -1.54 -14.26
C ILE A 102 1.59 -0.81 -13.58
N ASN A 103 1.33 -0.06 -12.51
CA ASN A 103 2.35 0.69 -11.78
C ASN A 103 3.41 -0.23 -11.11
N ALA A 104 3.04 -1.45 -10.76
CA ALA A 104 3.98 -2.44 -10.25
C ALA A 104 5.02 -2.88 -11.29
N TYR A 105 4.65 -2.88 -12.58
CA TYR A 105 5.52 -3.33 -13.67
C TYR A 105 6.04 -2.18 -14.54
N ALA A 106 5.29 -1.10 -14.70
CA ALA A 106 5.65 0.05 -15.55
C ALA A 106 5.50 1.37 -14.78
N GLY A 107 5.95 2.48 -15.36
CA GLY A 107 5.83 3.80 -14.74
C GLY A 107 6.58 3.91 -13.41
N GLY A 108 7.81 3.45 -13.36
CA GLY A 108 8.63 3.36 -12.16
C GLY A 108 8.60 1.97 -11.50
N GLY A 109 7.87 1.00 -12.09
CA GLY A 109 7.84 -0.40 -11.66
C GLY A 109 8.98 -1.24 -12.20
N LEU A 110 8.79 -2.56 -12.20
CA LEU A 110 9.85 -3.55 -12.48
C LEU A 110 10.59 -3.31 -13.80
N VAL A 111 9.90 -2.91 -14.87
CA VAL A 111 10.53 -2.64 -16.18
C VAL A 111 11.55 -1.52 -16.10
N ASP A 112 11.20 -0.42 -15.42
CA ASP A 112 12.11 0.73 -15.28
C ASP A 112 13.22 0.45 -14.27
N ILE A 113 12.93 -0.33 -13.24
CA ILE A 113 13.95 -0.83 -12.30
C ILE A 113 14.99 -1.68 -13.04
N LYS A 114 14.56 -2.63 -13.88
CA LYS A 114 15.50 -3.48 -14.67
C LYS A 114 16.32 -2.65 -15.66
N ARG A 115 15.72 -1.68 -16.32
CA ARG A 115 16.46 -0.75 -17.19
C ARG A 115 17.50 0.07 -16.41
N LEU A 116 17.16 0.47 -15.19
CA LEU A 116 18.10 1.17 -14.33
C LEU A 116 19.24 0.25 -13.88
N GLU A 117 18.96 -1.00 -13.51
CA GLU A 117 19.99 -2.01 -13.20
C GLU A 117 20.97 -2.21 -14.34
N ASP A 118 20.45 -2.34 -15.58
CA ASP A 118 21.28 -2.45 -16.78
C ASP A 118 22.17 -1.20 -16.97
N ALA A 119 21.60 -0.02 -16.81
CA ALA A 119 22.32 1.23 -17.02
C ALA A 119 23.44 1.45 -15.98
N VAL A 120 23.16 1.21 -14.69
CA VAL A 120 24.15 1.37 -13.62
C VAL A 120 25.16 0.22 -13.59
N GLY A 121 24.73 -0.98 -13.99
CA GLY A 121 25.63 -2.14 -14.18
C GLY A 121 26.63 -1.89 -15.31
N ALA A 122 26.19 -1.37 -16.45
CA ALA A 122 27.06 -0.97 -17.56
C ALA A 122 28.05 0.14 -17.16
N ALA A 123 27.67 1.02 -16.24
CA ALA A 123 28.55 2.03 -15.66
C ALA A 123 29.49 1.49 -14.57
N ASN A 124 29.39 0.22 -14.20
CA ASN A 124 30.10 -0.44 -13.09
C ASN A 124 29.89 0.25 -11.73
N ASP A 125 28.73 0.88 -11.50
CA ASP A 125 28.38 1.49 -10.23
C ASP A 125 27.66 0.47 -9.33
N SER A 126 28.43 -0.29 -8.58
CA SER A 126 27.89 -1.35 -7.72
C SER A 126 27.03 -0.80 -6.57
N VAL A 127 27.35 0.39 -6.06
CA VAL A 127 26.56 1.02 -4.98
C VAL A 127 25.16 1.35 -5.49
N TRP A 128 25.08 1.99 -6.65
CA TRP A 128 23.79 2.34 -7.24
C TRP A 128 22.99 1.08 -7.61
N LEU A 129 23.66 0.07 -8.15
CA LEU A 129 23.05 -1.23 -8.45
C LEU A 129 22.44 -1.85 -7.19
N GLY A 130 23.16 -1.84 -6.07
CA GLY A 130 22.65 -2.35 -4.79
C GLY A 130 21.39 -1.61 -4.32
N ILE A 131 21.38 -0.29 -4.43
CA ILE A 131 20.20 0.54 -4.10
C ILE A 131 19.00 0.18 -5.01
N THR A 132 19.24 0.04 -6.31
CA THR A 132 18.20 -0.33 -7.27
C THR A 132 17.61 -1.71 -7.00
N GLN A 133 18.44 -2.67 -6.62
CA GLN A 133 18.02 -4.03 -6.23
C GLN A 133 17.16 -4.04 -4.96
N ILE A 134 17.38 -3.10 -4.03
CA ILE A 134 16.50 -2.95 -2.85
C ILE A 134 15.12 -2.44 -3.27
N TRP A 135 15.04 -1.51 -4.22
CA TRP A 135 13.76 -1.08 -4.79
C TRP A 135 13.04 -2.22 -5.52
N GLU A 136 13.77 -3.04 -6.28
CA GLU A 136 13.19 -4.25 -6.88
C GLU A 136 12.60 -5.17 -5.83
N ALA A 137 13.35 -5.42 -4.77
CA ALA A 137 12.90 -6.31 -3.70
C ALA A 137 11.65 -5.77 -3.00
N LEU A 138 11.58 -4.47 -2.71
CA LEU A 138 10.37 -3.85 -2.13
C LEU A 138 9.18 -4.00 -3.09
N THR A 139 9.37 -3.66 -4.37
CA THR A 139 8.32 -3.71 -5.38
C THR A 139 7.75 -5.11 -5.52
N MET A 140 8.59 -6.10 -5.81
CA MET A 140 8.13 -7.47 -6.09
C MET A 140 7.67 -8.20 -4.83
N GLY A 141 8.20 -7.85 -3.67
CA GLY A 141 7.69 -8.32 -2.39
C GLY A 141 6.26 -7.84 -2.14
N THR A 142 5.98 -6.57 -2.40
CA THR A 142 4.62 -6.01 -2.33
C THR A 142 3.69 -6.67 -3.34
N VAL A 143 4.11 -6.80 -4.60
CA VAL A 143 3.31 -7.41 -5.67
C VAL A 143 2.95 -8.86 -5.33
N SER A 144 3.92 -9.68 -4.95
CA SER A 144 3.66 -11.08 -4.58
C SER A 144 2.81 -11.20 -3.32
N SER A 145 2.90 -10.23 -2.42
CA SER A 145 2.07 -10.21 -1.22
C SER A 145 0.61 -9.86 -1.53
N MET A 146 0.35 -8.99 -2.50
CA MET A 146 -1.01 -8.57 -2.86
C MET A 146 -1.73 -9.54 -3.80
N TRP A 147 -1.03 -10.11 -4.76
CA TRP A 147 -1.63 -10.97 -5.80
C TRP A 147 -1.25 -12.45 -5.70
N GLY A 148 -0.28 -12.81 -4.88
CA GLY A 148 0.20 -14.19 -4.74
C GLY A 148 1.27 -14.54 -5.77
N ASP A 149 1.02 -15.57 -6.57
CA ASP A 149 1.88 -15.95 -7.68
C ASP A 149 1.79 -14.91 -8.79
N VAL A 150 2.91 -14.37 -9.25
CA VAL A 150 2.92 -13.25 -10.20
C VAL A 150 4.06 -13.40 -11.21
N PRO A 151 3.95 -12.76 -12.39
CA PRO A 151 5.08 -12.72 -13.31
C PRO A 151 6.29 -12.02 -12.67
N TYR A 152 7.42 -12.71 -12.60
CA TYR A 152 8.68 -12.14 -12.13
C TYR A 152 9.85 -12.56 -13.02
N SER A 153 10.13 -13.86 -13.12
CA SER A 153 11.26 -14.36 -13.89
C SER A 153 11.18 -14.04 -15.38
N GLU A 154 9.99 -13.95 -15.92
CA GLU A 154 9.71 -13.66 -17.33
C GLU A 154 9.08 -12.30 -17.57
N ALA A 155 8.81 -11.50 -16.53
CA ALA A 155 8.05 -10.27 -16.64
C ALA A 155 8.64 -9.24 -17.62
N VAL A 156 9.95 -9.21 -17.79
CA VAL A 156 10.67 -8.24 -18.66
C VAL A 156 11.32 -8.95 -19.87
N SER A 157 10.93 -10.19 -20.14
CA SER A 157 11.51 -11.00 -21.22
C SER A 157 10.97 -10.70 -22.62
N GLY A 158 9.94 -9.84 -22.73
CA GLY A 158 9.23 -9.59 -23.99
C GLY A 158 8.17 -10.65 -24.33
N LYS A 159 7.92 -11.63 -23.46
CA LYS A 159 6.82 -12.59 -23.63
C LYS A 159 5.47 -11.92 -23.41
N THR A 160 4.50 -12.28 -24.25
CA THR A 160 3.12 -11.80 -24.13
C THR A 160 2.33 -12.55 -23.07
N SER A 161 2.75 -13.75 -22.71
CA SER A 161 2.16 -14.58 -21.66
C SER A 161 3.28 -15.10 -20.74
N PRO A 162 3.83 -14.23 -19.87
CA PRO A 162 4.83 -14.67 -18.90
C PRO A 162 4.19 -15.62 -17.87
N VAL A 163 4.97 -16.56 -17.36
CA VAL A 163 4.52 -17.47 -16.30
C VAL A 163 4.25 -16.71 -15.01
N LEU A 164 3.35 -17.23 -14.19
CA LEU A 164 3.19 -16.81 -12.81
C LEU A 164 4.17 -17.61 -11.96
N ASP A 165 5.17 -16.93 -11.41
CA ASP A 165 6.13 -17.57 -10.50
C ASP A 165 5.47 -17.82 -9.14
N ASP A 166 5.74 -18.98 -8.55
CA ASP A 166 5.26 -19.32 -7.21
C ASP A 166 5.77 -18.29 -6.18
N ARG A 167 4.88 -17.83 -5.31
CA ARG A 167 5.18 -16.79 -4.31
C ARG A 167 6.41 -17.14 -3.44
N PHE A 168 6.57 -18.40 -3.04
CA PHE A 168 7.72 -18.78 -2.21
C PHE A 168 9.03 -18.80 -3.00
N VAL A 169 8.97 -19.12 -4.30
CA VAL A 169 10.11 -18.97 -5.21
C VAL A 169 10.47 -17.49 -5.34
N ILE A 170 9.48 -16.61 -5.51
CA ILE A 170 9.72 -15.16 -5.54
C ILE A 170 10.40 -14.71 -4.25
N LEU A 171 9.83 -15.02 -3.08
CA LEU A 171 10.42 -14.62 -1.78
C LEU A 171 11.86 -15.16 -1.61
N GLY A 172 12.14 -16.39 -2.06
CA GLY A 172 13.49 -16.95 -2.06
C GLY A 172 14.45 -16.18 -2.98
N ASN A 173 13.98 -15.80 -4.17
CA ASN A 173 14.75 -14.97 -5.10
C ASN A 173 15.03 -13.58 -4.51
N LEU A 174 14.05 -12.98 -3.82
CA LEU A 174 14.23 -11.69 -3.16
C LEU A 174 15.24 -11.77 -1.99
N GLN A 175 15.29 -12.89 -1.26
CA GLN A 175 16.33 -13.11 -0.26
C GLN A 175 17.73 -13.10 -0.89
N THR A 176 17.87 -13.74 -2.05
CA THR A 176 19.12 -13.79 -2.82
C THR A 176 19.47 -12.41 -3.38
N LEU A 177 18.49 -11.72 -3.95
CA LEU A 177 18.64 -10.37 -4.49
C LEU A 177 19.12 -9.38 -3.41
N LEU A 178 18.49 -9.39 -2.24
CA LEU A 178 18.88 -8.53 -1.11
C LEU A 178 20.29 -8.87 -0.58
N THR A 179 20.66 -10.15 -0.58
CA THR A 179 22.04 -10.54 -0.23
C THR A 179 23.05 -9.97 -1.22
N THR A 180 22.72 -10.02 -2.51
CA THR A 180 23.53 -9.43 -3.58
C THR A 180 23.57 -7.91 -3.47
N ALA A 181 22.45 -7.26 -3.18
CA ALA A 181 22.36 -5.83 -2.97
C ALA A 181 23.28 -5.37 -1.83
N ILE A 182 23.20 -6.03 -0.66
CA ILE A 182 24.08 -5.75 0.48
C ILE A 182 25.56 -5.90 0.10
N ALA A 183 25.90 -6.95 -0.64
CA ALA A 183 27.28 -7.15 -1.12
C ALA A 183 27.69 -6.06 -2.12
N ASN A 184 26.80 -5.60 -2.98
CA ASN A 184 27.05 -4.51 -3.91
C ASN A 184 27.28 -3.18 -3.21
N LEU A 185 26.52 -2.87 -2.15
CA LEU A 185 26.70 -1.69 -1.34
C LEU A 185 28.07 -1.60 -0.64
N GLN A 186 28.78 -2.72 -0.49
CA GLN A 186 30.13 -2.75 0.10
C GLN A 186 31.24 -2.56 -0.93
N LYS A 187 30.89 -2.44 -2.22
CA LYS A 187 31.87 -2.26 -3.31
C LYS A 187 32.08 -0.79 -3.63
N THR A 188 32.92 -0.53 -4.61
CA THR A 188 33.12 0.81 -5.14
C THR A 188 31.96 1.25 -6.03
N GLY A 189 31.57 2.50 -5.92
CA GLY A 189 30.53 3.13 -6.71
C GLY A 189 30.24 4.53 -6.19
N THR A 190 29.71 5.40 -7.02
CA THR A 190 29.33 6.74 -6.62
C THR A 190 27.93 6.81 -6.05
N GLY A 191 27.10 5.83 -6.42
CA GLY A 191 25.68 5.82 -6.08
C GLY A 191 24.90 6.99 -6.70
N PRO A 192 23.61 7.09 -6.38
CA PRO A 192 22.74 8.14 -6.92
C PRO A 192 22.98 9.52 -6.32
N GLY A 193 23.67 9.63 -5.18
CA GLY A 193 23.88 10.89 -4.47
C GLY A 193 22.59 11.63 -4.19
N VAL A 194 22.53 12.91 -4.52
CA VAL A 194 21.37 13.79 -4.30
C VAL A 194 20.10 13.40 -5.07
N ASN A 195 20.21 12.50 -6.05
CA ASN A 195 19.04 11.95 -6.74
C ASN A 195 18.31 10.88 -5.91
N ASP A 196 18.92 10.41 -4.83
CA ASP A 196 18.24 9.54 -3.85
C ASP A 196 17.43 10.40 -2.88
N LEU A 197 16.13 10.44 -3.09
CA LEU A 197 15.17 11.19 -2.30
C LEU A 197 14.94 10.59 -0.90
N VAL A 198 15.38 9.36 -0.70
CA VAL A 198 15.16 8.61 0.55
C VAL A 198 16.29 8.88 1.54
N PHE A 199 17.52 8.54 1.19
CA PHE A 199 18.67 8.60 2.07
C PHE A 199 19.83 9.44 1.53
N GLY A 200 19.68 10.11 0.36
CA GLY A 200 20.77 10.88 -0.24
C GLY A 200 21.99 10.05 -0.64
N GLY A 201 21.79 8.75 -0.89
CA GLY A 201 22.84 7.81 -1.24
C GLY A 201 23.57 7.19 -0.04
N ASP A 202 23.07 7.37 1.18
CA ASP A 202 23.65 6.76 2.39
C ASP A 202 23.63 5.24 2.35
N VAL A 203 24.78 4.65 2.11
CA VAL A 203 24.99 3.20 1.99
C VAL A 203 24.65 2.46 3.29
N ALA A 204 24.91 3.05 4.45
CA ALA A 204 24.66 2.39 5.72
C ALA A 204 23.15 2.26 5.98
N ASN A 205 22.37 3.30 5.68
CA ASN A 205 20.92 3.26 5.80
C ASN A 205 20.30 2.30 4.78
N TRP A 206 20.77 2.28 3.54
CA TRP A 206 20.32 1.31 2.54
C TRP A 206 20.63 -0.14 2.94
N THR A 207 21.82 -0.38 3.52
CA THR A 207 22.19 -1.71 4.01
C THR A 207 21.25 -2.18 5.13
N LYS A 208 20.94 -1.31 6.08
CA LYS A 208 19.98 -1.61 7.17
C LYS A 208 18.57 -1.86 6.64
N ALA A 209 18.11 -1.04 5.69
CA ALA A 209 16.81 -1.24 5.04
C ALA A 209 16.72 -2.61 4.34
N ALA A 210 17.78 -3.02 3.63
CA ALA A 210 17.87 -4.33 2.99
C ALA A 210 17.77 -5.47 4.02
N TRP A 211 18.43 -5.36 5.16
CA TRP A 211 18.35 -6.35 6.22
C TRP A 211 16.96 -6.45 6.84
N THR A 212 16.29 -5.32 7.09
CA THR A 212 14.90 -5.33 7.60
C THR A 212 13.94 -5.93 6.57
N LEU A 213 14.11 -5.64 5.26
CA LEU A 213 13.34 -6.30 4.20
C LEU A 213 13.56 -7.82 4.18
N LYS A 214 14.80 -8.29 4.36
CA LYS A 214 15.06 -9.72 4.50
C LYS A 214 14.29 -10.32 5.67
N ALA A 215 14.29 -9.66 6.81
CA ALA A 215 13.55 -10.10 7.99
C ALA A 215 12.04 -10.16 7.70
N ARG A 216 11.46 -9.14 7.08
CA ARG A 216 10.05 -9.12 6.65
C ARG A 216 9.70 -10.32 5.78
N TYR A 217 10.51 -10.62 4.76
CA TYR A 217 10.21 -11.72 3.84
C TYR A 217 10.39 -13.10 4.48
N TYR A 218 11.24 -13.24 5.48
CA TYR A 218 11.23 -14.45 6.32
C TYR A 218 9.94 -14.56 7.12
N MET A 219 9.47 -13.47 7.72
CA MET A 219 8.18 -13.48 8.45
C MET A 219 7.01 -13.84 7.54
N GLN A 220 6.99 -13.42 6.28
CA GLN A 220 5.94 -13.77 5.33
C GLN A 220 5.91 -15.27 4.95
N THR A 221 6.92 -16.05 5.32
CA THR A 221 6.95 -17.50 5.14
C THR A 221 6.84 -18.27 6.46
N ALA A 222 6.74 -17.58 7.59
CA ALA A 222 6.89 -18.16 8.92
C ALA A 222 5.82 -19.20 9.25
N GLU A 223 4.58 -18.98 8.85
CA GLU A 223 3.49 -19.92 9.10
C GLU A 223 3.68 -21.27 8.39
N SER A 224 4.34 -21.27 7.23
CA SER A 224 4.64 -22.50 6.49
C SER A 224 5.99 -23.10 6.84
N LEU A 225 6.92 -22.32 7.33
CA LEU A 225 8.31 -22.70 7.62
C LEU A 225 8.75 -22.26 9.02
N PRO A 226 7.95 -22.50 10.08
CA PRO A 226 8.19 -21.92 11.40
C PRO A 226 9.54 -22.34 12.01
N ALA A 227 10.03 -23.53 11.69
CA ALA A 227 11.29 -24.03 12.22
C ALA A 227 12.52 -23.20 11.80
N THR A 228 12.45 -22.51 10.66
CA THR A 228 13.59 -21.80 10.07
C THR A 228 13.35 -20.33 9.90
N ALA A 229 12.14 -19.92 9.56
CA ALA A 229 11.82 -18.55 9.18
C ALA A 229 11.99 -17.57 10.34
N TYR A 230 11.52 -17.89 11.54
CA TYR A 230 11.68 -17.01 12.71
C TYR A 230 13.14 -16.81 13.08
N THR A 231 13.93 -17.87 13.12
CA THR A 231 15.38 -17.76 13.40
C THR A 231 16.10 -16.93 12.33
N ALA A 232 15.75 -17.12 11.07
CA ALA A 232 16.31 -16.34 9.97
C ALA A 232 15.85 -14.86 10.02
N ALA A 233 14.61 -14.60 10.41
CA ALA A 233 14.10 -13.25 10.62
C ALA A 233 14.86 -12.53 11.74
N ILE A 234 15.10 -13.18 12.88
CA ILE A 234 15.91 -12.63 13.97
C ILE A 234 17.32 -12.29 13.47
N ALA A 235 17.99 -13.24 12.81
CA ALA A 235 19.35 -13.02 12.32
C ALA A 235 19.45 -11.85 11.33
N ALA A 236 18.44 -11.66 10.50
CA ALA A 236 18.36 -10.52 9.59
C ALA A 236 18.04 -9.22 10.32
N ALA A 237 17.01 -9.19 11.18
CA ALA A 237 16.54 -7.99 11.86
C ALA A 237 17.58 -7.40 12.81
N LEU A 238 18.43 -8.22 13.42
CA LEU A 238 19.56 -7.76 14.25
C LEU A 238 20.57 -6.90 13.48
N ASN A 239 20.59 -6.99 12.14
CA ASN A 239 21.39 -6.14 11.25
C ASN A 239 20.54 -5.02 10.60
N GLY A 240 19.27 -4.98 10.91
CA GLY A 240 18.30 -4.06 10.33
C GLY A 240 18.34 -2.64 10.87
N ILE A 241 17.28 -1.90 10.60
CA ILE A 241 17.13 -0.52 11.06
C ILE A 241 17.05 -0.49 12.58
N SER A 242 17.96 0.25 13.20
CA SER A 242 18.13 0.30 14.66
C SER A 242 18.05 1.71 15.26
N ASP A 243 17.72 2.72 14.46
CA ASP A 243 17.59 4.10 14.92
C ASP A 243 16.13 4.39 15.34
N PRO A 244 15.86 4.59 16.65
CA PRO A 244 14.51 4.81 17.15
C PRO A 244 13.92 6.17 16.78
N THR A 245 14.70 7.08 16.21
CA THR A 245 14.20 8.40 15.80
C THR A 245 13.40 8.37 14.51
N GLY A 246 13.52 7.29 13.74
CA GLY A 246 12.93 7.16 12.41
C GLY A 246 13.72 7.86 11.29
N ALA A 247 14.87 8.49 11.60
CA ALA A 247 15.68 9.16 10.60
C ALA A 247 16.33 8.19 9.60
N SER A 248 16.46 6.92 9.99
CA SER A 248 16.97 5.84 9.15
C SER A 248 15.86 4.97 8.55
N ASP A 249 14.60 5.36 8.68
CA ASP A 249 13.50 4.62 8.07
C ASP A 249 13.49 4.80 6.55
N PHE A 250 13.33 3.71 5.83
CA PHE A 250 13.08 3.74 4.39
C PHE A 250 11.66 4.27 4.15
N SER A 251 11.56 5.56 3.95
CA SER A 251 10.29 6.27 3.84
C SER A 251 10.17 6.99 2.50
N SER A 252 8.95 7.27 2.09
CA SER A 252 8.69 8.17 0.97
C SER A 252 9.28 9.56 1.17
N PHE A 253 9.34 10.31 0.09
CA PHE A 253 9.70 11.73 0.11
C PHE A 253 8.59 12.54 -0.52
N HIS A 254 8.11 13.54 0.21
CA HIS A 254 7.05 14.44 -0.22
C HIS A 254 7.39 15.87 0.11
N THR A 255 6.78 16.81 -0.61
CA THR A 255 6.87 18.24 -0.37
C THR A 255 5.50 18.90 -0.31
N THR A 256 5.45 20.18 0.01
CA THR A 256 4.20 20.95 -0.02
C THR A 256 3.75 21.35 -1.43
N ALA A 257 4.56 21.13 -2.45
CA ALA A 257 4.21 21.40 -3.85
C ALA A 257 3.07 20.47 -4.30
N THR A 258 2.11 20.99 -5.04
CA THR A 258 0.84 20.30 -5.35
C THR A 258 1.03 18.92 -5.99
N SER A 259 2.03 18.77 -6.86
CA SER A 259 2.32 17.52 -7.56
C SER A 259 3.16 16.53 -6.75
N GLU A 260 3.72 16.95 -5.62
CA GLU A 260 4.67 16.19 -4.82
C GLU A 260 4.15 15.85 -3.42
N ARG A 261 2.90 16.20 -3.16
CA ARG A 261 2.26 15.94 -1.87
C ARG A 261 2.13 14.45 -1.62
N ASN A 262 2.14 14.09 -0.35
CA ASN A 262 1.77 12.77 0.11
C ASN A 262 0.48 12.28 -0.56
N MET A 263 0.44 11.03 -1.01
CA MET A 263 -0.69 10.47 -1.76
C MET A 263 -1.99 10.50 -0.96
N TRP A 264 -1.92 10.28 0.34
CA TRP A 264 -3.09 10.35 1.24
C TRP A 264 -3.63 11.78 1.36
N THR A 265 -2.73 12.77 1.38
CA THR A 265 -3.14 14.18 1.31
C THR A 265 -3.81 14.51 -0.02
N GLN A 266 -3.21 14.08 -1.13
CA GLN A 266 -3.78 14.33 -2.46
C GLN A 266 -5.16 13.71 -2.55
N PHE A 267 -5.32 12.48 -2.12
CA PHE A 267 -6.59 11.78 -2.11
C PHE A 267 -7.62 12.50 -1.24
N GLN A 268 -7.25 12.83 0.00
CA GLN A 268 -8.15 13.46 0.97
C GLN A 268 -8.57 14.88 0.58
N THR A 269 -7.71 15.62 -0.11
CA THR A 269 -7.98 17.01 -0.50
C THR A 269 -8.57 17.14 -1.90
N SER A 270 -8.59 16.07 -2.69
CA SER A 270 -9.15 16.08 -4.04
C SER A 270 -10.67 16.19 -4.02
N SER A 271 -11.19 17.03 -4.90
CA SER A 271 -12.63 17.13 -5.10
C SER A 271 -13.21 15.79 -5.55
N GLY A 272 -14.14 15.24 -4.77
CA GLY A 272 -14.80 13.97 -5.05
C GLY A 272 -14.14 12.72 -4.45
N PHE A 273 -12.94 12.81 -3.90
CA PHE A 273 -12.28 11.69 -3.23
C PHE A 273 -12.16 11.87 -1.71
N GLY A 274 -12.11 13.10 -1.23
CA GLY A 274 -11.91 13.40 0.18
C GLY A 274 -12.99 12.88 1.15
N THR A 275 -13.97 12.17 0.62
CA THR A 275 -15.04 11.53 1.39
C THR A 275 -14.99 10.01 1.30
N ASP A 276 -14.00 9.49 0.61
CA ASP A 276 -13.91 8.07 0.34
C ASP A 276 -13.20 7.33 1.48
N LEU A 277 -12.29 7.98 2.19
CA LEU A 277 -11.59 7.41 3.34
C LEU A 277 -12.05 8.05 4.65
N GLU A 278 -12.29 7.21 5.61
CA GLU A 278 -12.68 7.56 6.98
C GLU A 278 -11.86 6.75 7.99
N ALA A 279 -11.87 7.13 9.25
CA ALA A 279 -11.15 6.41 10.28
C ALA A 279 -11.81 5.04 10.56
N GLY A 280 -11.01 4.01 10.73
CA GLY A 280 -11.49 2.68 11.09
C GLY A 280 -11.81 2.59 12.58
N GLN A 281 -13.00 2.11 12.90
CA GLN A 281 -13.47 2.00 14.29
C GLN A 281 -12.53 1.11 15.11
N GLU A 282 -12.05 0.02 14.53
CA GLU A 282 -11.24 -0.94 15.25
C GLU A 282 -9.93 -0.30 15.77
N LEU A 283 -9.18 0.35 14.88
CA LEU A 283 -7.95 1.00 15.30
C LEU A 283 -8.21 2.17 16.26
N VAL A 284 -9.25 2.95 16.03
CA VAL A 284 -9.61 4.04 16.95
C VAL A 284 -9.95 3.51 18.35
N ASN A 285 -10.71 2.41 18.45
CA ASN A 285 -11.02 1.78 19.73
C ASN A 285 -9.77 1.28 20.46
N ILE A 286 -8.88 0.61 19.73
CA ILE A 286 -7.60 0.14 20.27
C ILE A 286 -6.77 1.30 20.80
N LEU A 287 -6.62 2.37 20.02
CA LEU A 287 -5.83 3.53 20.41
C LEU A 287 -6.44 4.27 21.61
N LYS A 288 -7.78 4.38 21.67
CA LYS A 288 -8.49 4.96 22.81
C LYS A 288 -8.30 4.14 24.09
N ALA A 289 -8.52 2.84 24.02
CA ALA A 289 -8.39 1.95 25.17
C ALA A 289 -7.00 2.00 25.79
N ARG A 290 -5.98 2.28 24.98
CA ARG A 290 -4.58 2.37 25.40
C ARG A 290 -4.13 3.78 25.80
N ASN A 291 -4.97 4.79 25.65
CA ASN A 291 -4.59 6.21 25.72
C ASN A 291 -3.40 6.50 24.79
N ASP A 292 -3.43 5.95 23.60
CA ASP A 292 -2.31 5.94 22.66
C ASP A 292 -2.21 7.31 21.94
N PRO A 293 -1.06 7.98 22.02
CA PRO A 293 -0.91 9.31 21.40
C PRO A 293 -0.97 9.28 19.88
N ARG A 294 -0.85 8.12 19.26
CA ARG A 294 -1.02 7.96 17.81
C ARG A 294 -2.44 8.28 17.34
N LEU A 295 -3.43 8.21 18.23
CA LEU A 295 -4.80 8.59 17.89
C LEU A 295 -4.86 9.99 17.27
N ALA A 296 -4.20 10.98 17.88
CA ALA A 296 -4.14 12.34 17.37
C ALA A 296 -3.18 12.53 16.18
N LYS A 297 -2.28 11.57 15.94
CA LYS A 297 -1.39 11.59 14.78
C LYS A 297 -2.05 11.04 13.52
N TYR A 298 -2.98 10.11 13.70
CA TYR A 298 -3.62 9.38 12.61
C TYR A 298 -4.98 9.97 12.24
N TYR A 299 -5.71 10.49 13.20
CA TYR A 299 -7.09 10.92 13.02
C TYR A 299 -7.34 12.30 13.60
N CYS A 300 -8.30 12.99 13.02
CA CYS A 300 -8.80 14.24 13.56
C CYS A 300 -10.01 13.99 14.45
N LYS A 301 -10.01 14.58 15.63
CA LYS A 301 -11.20 14.56 16.50
C LYS A 301 -12.23 15.55 15.99
N ALA A 302 -13.42 15.08 15.63
CA ALA A 302 -14.55 15.94 15.35
C ALA A 302 -15.04 16.58 16.65
N THR A 303 -15.11 17.91 16.68
CA THR A 303 -15.69 18.60 17.83
C THR A 303 -17.20 18.59 17.75
N THR A 304 -17.87 18.55 18.89
CA THR A 304 -19.34 18.62 18.97
C THR A 304 -19.91 19.83 18.25
N ALA A 305 -19.18 20.94 18.20
CA ALA A 305 -19.61 22.13 17.47
C ALA A 305 -19.51 21.96 15.95
N ALA A 306 -18.46 21.29 15.47
CA ALA A 306 -18.28 21.06 14.04
C ALA A 306 -19.38 20.14 13.46
N TRP A 307 -19.77 19.12 14.17
CA TRP A 307 -20.81 18.26 13.66
C TRP A 307 -22.24 18.77 13.89
N LYS A 308 -22.48 19.57 14.90
CA LYS A 308 -23.76 20.24 15.06
C LYS A 308 -24.04 21.28 13.98
N THR A 309 -23.01 21.90 13.42
CA THR A 309 -23.15 22.85 12.31
C THR A 309 -23.13 22.19 10.95
N ALA A 310 -22.58 21.04 10.83
CA ALA A 310 -22.70 20.23 9.65
C ALA A 310 -24.10 19.70 9.56
N LYS A 311 -24.94 20.48 8.95
CA LYS A 311 -26.32 20.05 8.72
C LYS A 311 -26.31 18.75 7.97
N TYR A 312 -26.86 17.76 8.60
CA TYR A 312 -27.17 16.49 8.06
C TYR A 312 -28.01 16.66 6.80
N LYS A 313 -27.35 16.63 5.71
CA LYS A 313 -28.00 16.77 4.42
C LYS A 313 -27.89 15.52 3.63
N THR A 314 -28.21 14.48 4.16
CA THR A 314 -28.48 13.40 3.27
C THR A 314 -29.94 13.19 3.23
N ASN A 315 -30.40 12.74 2.22
CA ASN A 315 -31.69 12.16 1.92
C ASN A 315 -32.69 12.09 3.08
N GLY A 316 -32.48 12.79 4.14
CA GLY A 316 -33.34 12.98 5.29
C GLY A 316 -33.70 11.74 6.06
N ALA A 317 -33.17 10.60 5.68
CA ALA A 317 -33.72 9.32 6.11
C ALA A 317 -33.04 8.73 7.34
N ILE A 318 -31.89 9.23 7.70
CA ILE A 318 -31.07 8.51 8.69
C ILE A 318 -31.16 9.06 10.08
N LEU A 319 -31.20 10.37 10.21
CA LEU A 319 -31.31 11.01 11.49
C LEU A 319 -32.42 12.07 11.46
N ASP A 320 -33.00 12.36 12.59
CA ASP A 320 -33.89 13.47 12.71
C ASP A 320 -33.14 14.80 12.47
N PRO A 321 -33.83 15.92 12.29
CA PRO A 321 -33.22 17.23 12.12
C PRO A 321 -32.27 17.66 13.26
N ASN A 322 -32.34 16.98 14.39
CA ASN A 322 -31.50 17.20 15.56
C ASN A 322 -30.30 16.23 15.63
N GLY A 323 -30.21 15.32 14.68
CA GLY A 323 -29.15 14.35 14.66
C GLY A 323 -29.32 13.16 15.61
N ASN A 324 -30.56 12.89 16.06
CA ASN A 324 -30.84 11.77 16.95
C ASN A 324 -31.06 10.48 16.15
N MET A 325 -30.41 9.42 16.56
CA MET A 325 -30.57 8.13 15.93
C MET A 325 -31.88 7.41 16.25
N GLU A 326 -32.60 7.85 17.24
CA GLU A 326 -33.83 7.22 17.68
C GLU A 326 -34.93 7.19 16.61
N GLN A 327 -34.80 8.03 15.61
CA GLN A 327 -35.76 8.10 14.51
C GLN A 327 -35.34 7.30 13.27
N VAL A 328 -34.19 6.72 13.31
CA VAL A 328 -33.70 5.92 12.19
C VAL A 328 -34.17 4.48 12.33
N THR A 329 -35.45 4.28 12.44
CA THR A 329 -36.02 2.95 12.73
C THR A 329 -36.19 2.06 11.50
N ALA A 330 -36.04 2.60 10.34
CA ALA A 330 -36.29 1.88 9.07
C ALA A 330 -35.05 1.67 8.22
N VAL A 331 -33.90 2.02 8.70
CA VAL A 331 -32.70 1.97 7.92
C VAL A 331 -32.01 0.67 8.13
N THR A 332 -31.76 0.04 7.08
CA THR A 332 -30.91 -1.14 7.09
C THR A 332 -29.47 -0.70 6.95
N LEU A 333 -28.67 -1.39 7.60
CA LEU A 333 -27.37 -1.03 7.80
C LEU A 333 -26.43 -1.36 6.78
N ASP A 334 -26.67 -1.44 5.70
CA ASP A 334 -25.70 -1.87 4.76
C ASP A 334 -25.36 -0.89 3.73
N SER A 335 -25.64 0.29 4.02
CA SER A 335 -25.62 1.03 2.88
C SER A 335 -24.83 2.26 2.95
N MET A 336 -23.63 2.08 2.83
CA MET A 336 -22.78 3.08 2.25
C MET A 336 -22.70 2.97 0.74
N SER A 337 -23.47 2.12 0.15
CA SER A 337 -23.63 2.11 -1.29
C SER A 337 -24.60 3.20 -1.66
N GLY A 338 -24.14 4.29 -2.13
CA GLY A 338 -24.82 5.44 -2.68
C GLY A 338 -26.34 5.58 -2.73
N ALA A 339 -27.08 4.53 -2.71
CA ALA A 339 -28.54 4.52 -2.79
C ALA A 339 -29.22 4.36 -1.44
N THR A 340 -28.52 3.89 -0.49
CA THR A 340 -29.05 3.56 0.80
C THR A 340 -28.04 3.97 1.82
N GLN A 341 -28.40 4.21 2.90
CA GLN A 341 -27.66 4.84 3.92
C GLN A 341 -27.07 3.88 4.91
N PRO A 342 -25.98 4.22 5.48
CA PRO A 342 -25.36 3.43 6.50
C PRO A 342 -26.34 3.16 7.59
N VAL A 343 -26.24 2.02 8.05
CA VAL A 343 -27.08 1.53 9.01
C VAL A 343 -26.36 1.61 10.28
N TRP A 344 -27.01 2.19 11.13
CA TRP A 344 -26.50 2.39 12.44
C TRP A 344 -26.89 1.25 13.35
N PRO A 345 -25.98 0.90 14.21
CA PRO A 345 -26.11 -0.30 14.99
C PRO A 345 -27.12 -0.32 16.08
N THR A 346 -27.64 0.77 16.43
CA THR A 346 -28.38 0.90 17.67
C THR A 346 -29.85 1.02 17.48
N LEU A 347 -30.30 0.80 16.29
CA LEU A 347 -31.72 0.78 16.07
C LEU A 347 -32.38 -0.31 16.85
N ALA A 348 -33.46 0.03 17.50
CA ALA A 348 -34.29 -0.96 18.17
C ALA A 348 -34.67 -2.07 17.19
N GLY A 349 -34.17 -3.27 17.44
CA GLY A 349 -34.35 -4.41 16.53
C GLY A 349 -33.26 -4.57 15.47
N ALA A 350 -32.30 -3.68 15.37
CA ALA A 350 -31.12 -3.94 14.58
C ALA A 350 -30.22 -4.94 15.30
N THR A 351 -30.16 -6.12 14.77
CA THR A 351 -29.40 -7.19 15.40
C THR A 351 -27.92 -7.11 15.10
N THR A 352 -27.48 -6.10 14.33
CA THR A 352 -26.15 -6.20 13.77
C THR A 352 -25.63 -4.89 13.24
N VAL A 353 -24.48 -4.54 13.72
CA VAL A 353 -23.69 -3.41 13.29
C VAL A 353 -22.75 -3.87 12.24
N ASP A 354 -22.62 -3.14 11.18
CA ASP A 354 -21.47 -3.26 10.32
C ASP A 354 -20.31 -2.48 10.92
N ASN A 355 -19.35 -3.17 11.48
CA ASN A 355 -18.20 -2.56 12.13
C ASN A 355 -17.23 -1.88 11.16
N HIS A 356 -17.42 -2.07 9.87
CA HIS A 356 -16.58 -1.44 8.86
C HIS A 356 -17.01 -0.03 8.54
N VAL A 357 -18.29 0.20 8.76
CA VAL A 357 -18.96 1.35 8.22
C VAL A 357 -19.31 2.28 9.33
N THR A 358 -18.61 2.37 10.31
CA THR A 358 -19.14 3.13 11.38
C THR A 358 -18.48 4.42 11.58
N TRP A 359 -19.26 5.21 12.09
CA TRP A 359 -18.93 6.14 13.14
C TRP A 359 -18.01 7.24 12.71
N ILE A 360 -17.66 7.30 11.44
CA ILE A 360 -16.56 8.13 11.09
C ILE A 360 -16.78 8.84 9.81
N ASN A 361 -16.43 10.06 9.85
CA ASN A 361 -16.60 11.00 8.79
C ASN A 361 -15.32 11.31 8.07
N ARG A 362 -15.55 11.85 6.96
CA ARG A 362 -14.67 12.48 5.98
C ARG A 362 -13.45 13.13 6.60
N GLY A 363 -12.30 12.91 6.02
CA GLY A 363 -11.06 13.50 6.45
C GLY A 363 -10.46 12.81 7.66
N LEU A 364 -10.77 11.54 7.85
CA LEU A 364 -10.33 10.76 8.99
C LEU A 364 -10.63 11.41 10.36
N PRO A 365 -11.78 12.08 10.54
CA PRO A 365 -12.21 12.44 11.86
C PRO A 365 -12.82 11.25 12.59
N TYR A 366 -12.73 11.24 13.89
CA TYR A 366 -13.55 10.38 14.73
C TYR A 366 -14.41 11.22 15.68
N VAL A 367 -15.55 10.69 16.06
CA VAL A 367 -16.48 11.42 16.92
C VAL A 367 -16.11 11.22 18.37
N GLY A 368 -15.69 12.27 19.01
CA GLY A 368 -15.60 12.38 20.46
C GLY A 368 -14.95 11.19 21.16
N ASP A 369 -15.40 10.92 22.36
CA ASP A 369 -14.94 9.80 23.18
C ASP A 369 -15.96 8.67 23.29
N ASP A 370 -17.08 8.79 22.60
CA ASP A 370 -18.17 7.82 22.63
C ASP A 370 -18.58 7.43 21.22
N PHE A 371 -18.23 6.22 20.85
CA PHE A 371 -18.65 5.62 19.58
C PHE A 371 -20.11 5.20 19.55
N ASN A 372 -20.82 5.28 20.67
CA ASN A 372 -22.27 5.10 20.72
C ASN A 372 -23.01 6.38 20.32
N THR A 373 -22.30 7.48 20.21
CA THR A 373 -22.87 8.70 19.67
C THR A 373 -22.88 8.61 18.15
N PRO A 374 -23.98 8.95 17.47
CA PRO A 374 -24.02 8.94 16.03
C PRO A 374 -22.87 9.78 15.47
N PRO A 375 -22.23 9.32 14.41
CA PRO A 375 -21.21 10.14 13.78
C PRO A 375 -21.82 11.44 13.31
N PRO A 376 -21.03 12.49 13.30
CA PRO A 376 -21.46 13.71 12.65
C PRO A 376 -21.74 13.40 11.18
N PRO A 377 -22.73 14.05 10.62
CA PRO A 377 -22.95 13.99 9.19
C PRO A 377 -21.68 14.45 8.46
N PRO A 378 -21.49 13.92 7.27
CA PRO A 378 -20.37 14.31 6.44
C PRO A 378 -20.29 15.83 6.30
N VAL A 379 -19.23 16.40 6.84
CA VAL A 379 -19.02 17.84 6.81
C VAL A 379 -18.26 18.14 5.53
N SER A 380 -18.94 18.67 4.56
CA SER A 380 -18.31 19.04 3.29
C SER A 380 -17.13 20.04 3.42
N ASN A 381 -16.90 20.58 4.61
CA ASN A 381 -15.90 21.59 4.89
C ASN A 381 -15.00 21.23 6.09
N PHE A 382 -14.89 19.97 6.43
CA PHE A 382 -13.96 19.57 7.48
C PHE A 382 -12.53 19.59 6.92
N THR A 383 -11.73 20.53 7.39
CA THR A 383 -10.39 20.80 6.85
C THR A 383 -9.26 20.26 7.72
N CYS A 384 -9.56 19.45 8.69
CA CYS A 384 -8.52 18.85 9.51
C CYS A 384 -7.76 17.80 8.73
N LEU A 385 -6.44 17.96 8.69
CA LEU A 385 -5.51 16.94 8.22
C LEU A 385 -4.61 16.56 9.39
N PRO A 386 -4.70 15.33 9.89
CA PRO A 386 -3.83 14.89 10.96
C PRO A 386 -2.38 14.79 10.48
N PRO A 387 -1.37 14.73 11.37
CA PRO A 387 0.04 14.75 10.98
C PRO A 387 0.43 13.75 9.88
N ARG A 388 -0.17 12.55 9.86
CA ARG A 388 0.07 11.55 8.81
C ARG A 388 -0.53 11.90 7.44
N PHE A 389 -1.35 12.94 7.38
CA PHE A 389 -1.98 13.44 6.16
C PHE A 389 -1.49 14.85 5.79
N GLN A 390 -0.41 15.33 6.39
CA GLN A 390 0.21 16.58 5.94
C GLN A 390 0.86 16.37 4.56
N ALA A 391 0.92 17.43 3.79
CA ALA A 391 1.40 17.37 2.41
C ALA A 391 2.81 16.77 2.27
N ASP A 392 3.68 17.07 3.21
CA ASP A 392 5.06 16.63 3.29
C ASP A 392 5.30 15.45 4.25
N ALA A 393 4.21 14.82 4.74
CA ALA A 393 4.32 13.67 5.60
C ALA A 393 4.97 12.49 4.85
N ARG A 394 6.01 11.93 5.44
CA ARG A 394 6.71 10.75 4.93
C ARG A 394 6.07 9.49 5.50
N ILE A 395 5.85 8.50 4.65
CA ILE A 395 5.31 7.20 5.04
C ILE A 395 6.46 6.20 5.09
N PRO A 396 6.76 5.58 6.24
CA PRO A 396 7.77 4.55 6.31
C PRO A 396 7.27 3.28 5.64
N TYR A 397 8.00 2.81 4.63
CA TYR A 397 7.78 1.50 3.99
C TYR A 397 8.45 0.40 4.77
N VAL A 398 9.63 0.68 5.30
CA VAL A 398 10.43 -0.22 6.15
C VAL A 398 11.06 0.63 7.24
N GLY A 399 10.82 0.33 8.50
CA GLY A 399 11.28 1.21 9.57
C GLY A 399 11.75 0.50 10.83
N TYR A 400 12.29 1.31 11.74
CA TYR A 400 12.75 0.84 13.05
C TYR A 400 11.65 0.11 13.83
N VAL A 401 10.46 0.71 13.89
CA VAL A 401 9.35 0.14 14.67
C VAL A 401 8.95 -1.22 14.11
N GLU A 402 8.91 -1.38 12.80
CA GLU A 402 8.67 -2.67 12.17
C GLU A 402 9.78 -3.67 12.51
N ASN A 403 11.06 -3.26 12.42
CA ASN A 403 12.19 -4.13 12.71
C ASN A 403 12.15 -4.66 14.15
N GLU A 404 11.86 -3.79 15.12
CA GLU A 404 11.70 -4.18 16.52
C GLU A 404 10.50 -5.14 16.72
N LEU A 405 9.39 -4.90 16.03
CA LEU A 405 8.22 -5.76 16.13
C LEU A 405 8.38 -7.09 15.38
N ILE A 406 9.20 -7.15 14.33
CA ILE A 406 9.66 -8.42 13.74
C ILE A 406 10.49 -9.21 14.77
N LEU A 407 11.44 -8.56 15.43
CA LEU A 407 12.23 -9.20 16.49
C LEU A 407 11.33 -9.70 17.63
N ALA A 408 10.41 -8.87 18.10
CA ALA A 408 9.47 -9.26 19.16
C ALA A 408 8.65 -10.50 18.79
N GLU A 409 8.05 -10.51 17.62
CA GLU A 409 7.25 -11.64 17.15
C GLU A 409 8.11 -12.89 16.92
N ALA A 410 9.26 -12.73 16.29
CA ALA A 410 10.12 -13.85 15.95
C ALA A 410 10.77 -14.50 17.20
N TYR A 411 11.19 -13.73 18.19
CA TYR A 411 11.68 -14.27 19.47
C TYR A 411 10.59 -15.03 20.23
N HIS A 412 9.35 -14.53 20.20
CA HIS A 412 8.20 -15.22 20.80
C HIS A 412 7.89 -16.53 20.07
N SER A 413 7.88 -16.50 18.74
CA SER A 413 7.30 -17.57 17.90
C SER A 413 8.33 -18.60 17.40
N GLN A 414 9.62 -18.40 17.64
CA GLN A 414 10.66 -19.37 17.29
C GLN A 414 10.47 -20.71 18.06
N PRO A 415 11.06 -21.82 17.57
CA PRO A 415 10.85 -23.15 18.20
C PRO A 415 11.14 -23.22 19.69
N THR A 416 12.05 -22.39 20.18
CA THR A 416 12.29 -22.19 21.63
C THR A 416 12.00 -20.73 21.92
N ALA A 417 10.78 -20.44 22.37
CA ALA A 417 10.33 -19.08 22.64
C ALA A 417 11.25 -18.37 23.66
N ASP A 418 11.58 -17.13 23.36
CA ASP A 418 12.29 -16.20 24.24
C ASP A 418 11.40 -14.98 24.49
N ASP A 419 10.43 -15.15 25.38
CA ASP A 419 9.49 -14.09 25.74
C ASP A 419 10.16 -12.88 26.41
N ALA A 420 11.33 -13.04 27.01
CA ALA A 420 12.06 -11.94 27.62
C ALA A 420 12.63 -11.00 26.55
N SER A 421 13.29 -11.55 25.53
CA SER A 421 13.76 -10.78 24.38
C SER A 421 12.57 -10.20 23.59
N ALA A 422 11.53 -10.99 23.37
CA ALA A 422 10.32 -10.54 22.70
C ALA A 422 9.70 -9.30 23.39
N LEU A 423 9.55 -9.33 24.69
CA LEU A 423 9.02 -8.22 25.48
C LEU A 423 9.93 -6.99 25.43
N THR A 424 11.25 -7.20 25.40
CA THR A 424 12.23 -6.11 25.26
C THR A 424 12.04 -5.38 23.94
N HIS A 425 11.99 -6.10 22.83
CA HIS A 425 11.80 -5.51 21.51
C HIS A 425 10.42 -4.87 21.34
N LEU A 426 9.36 -5.49 21.88
CA LEU A 426 8.04 -4.86 21.94
C LEU A 426 8.09 -3.51 22.66
N ASN A 427 8.76 -3.42 23.80
CA ASN A 427 8.88 -2.18 24.54
C ASN A 427 9.75 -1.14 23.80
N ASN A 428 10.79 -1.56 23.10
CA ASN A 428 11.58 -0.65 22.25
C ASN A 428 10.71 0.03 21.19
N ALA A 429 9.86 -0.72 20.50
CA ALA A 429 8.89 -0.16 19.56
C ALA A 429 7.92 0.82 20.24
N ARG A 430 7.41 0.47 21.42
CA ARG A 430 6.48 1.29 22.20
C ARG A 430 7.08 2.60 22.71
N PHE A 431 8.38 2.64 22.95
CA PHE A 431 9.07 3.86 23.39
C PHE A 431 9.20 4.93 22.32
N THR A 432 9.04 4.59 21.04
CA THR A 432 8.98 5.60 19.95
C THR A 432 7.73 6.49 20.04
N VAL A 433 6.72 5.99 20.72
CA VAL A 433 5.57 6.75 21.18
C VAL A 433 5.54 6.64 22.71
N PRO A 434 5.19 7.68 23.47
CA PRO A 434 5.31 7.64 24.92
C PRO A 434 4.26 6.72 25.59
N LEU A 435 4.33 5.44 25.29
CA LEU A 435 3.50 4.40 25.89
C LEU A 435 4.25 3.75 27.06
N PRO A 436 3.56 3.43 28.16
CA PRO A 436 4.16 2.72 29.28
C PRO A 436 4.74 1.37 28.86
N ALA A 437 5.86 0.98 29.45
CA ALA A 437 6.40 -0.36 29.27
C ALA A 437 5.41 -1.43 29.74
N LEU A 438 5.33 -2.50 29.00
CA LEU A 438 4.64 -3.73 29.44
C LEU A 438 5.63 -4.55 30.26
N VAL A 439 5.15 -5.18 31.32
CA VAL A 439 5.97 -5.99 32.23
C VAL A 439 5.24 -7.29 32.58
N GLY A 440 6.01 -8.37 32.68
CA GLY A 440 5.51 -9.64 33.20
C GLY A 440 4.50 -10.37 32.30
N ILE A 441 4.35 -9.98 31.04
CA ILE A 441 3.48 -10.67 30.07
C ILE A 441 4.28 -11.70 29.28
N THR A 442 3.68 -12.85 29.03
CA THR A 442 4.27 -13.99 28.32
C THR A 442 3.21 -14.75 27.53
N GLY A 443 3.61 -15.68 26.68
CA GLY A 443 2.72 -16.56 25.93
C GLY A 443 1.74 -15.79 25.06
N ALA A 444 0.52 -16.28 24.95
CA ALA A 444 -0.51 -15.72 24.08
C ALA A 444 -0.78 -14.22 24.33
N ALA A 445 -0.75 -13.77 25.59
CA ALA A 445 -0.94 -12.36 25.93
C ALA A 445 0.20 -11.47 25.42
N LEU A 446 1.42 -12.00 25.36
CA LEU A 446 2.55 -11.30 24.74
C LEU A 446 2.38 -11.23 23.24
N LEU A 447 2.00 -12.32 22.57
CA LEU A 447 1.75 -12.34 21.14
C LEU A 447 0.63 -11.35 20.76
N ASP A 448 -0.50 -11.36 21.47
CA ASP A 448 -1.56 -10.39 21.27
C ASP A 448 -1.05 -8.95 21.38
N SER A 449 -0.24 -8.68 22.41
CA SER A 449 0.32 -7.34 22.61
C SER A 449 1.27 -6.92 21.49
N ILE A 450 2.09 -7.84 20.97
CA ILE A 450 3.00 -7.60 19.85
C ILE A 450 2.18 -7.29 18.59
N MET A 451 1.19 -8.12 18.27
CA MET A 451 0.42 -7.97 17.03
C MET A 451 -0.49 -6.74 17.06
N ILE A 452 -1.08 -6.42 18.21
CA ILE A 452 -1.82 -5.17 18.39
C ILE A 452 -0.88 -3.94 18.25
N GLU A 453 0.36 -4.04 18.73
CA GLU A 453 1.33 -2.96 18.53
C GLU A 453 1.72 -2.82 17.06
N LYS A 454 1.95 -3.94 16.35
CA LYS A 454 2.18 -3.93 14.89
C LYS A 454 1.01 -3.31 14.15
N TYR A 455 -0.20 -3.75 14.43
CA TYR A 455 -1.41 -3.21 13.81
C TYR A 455 -1.54 -1.70 14.00
N ALA A 456 -1.25 -1.20 15.19
CA ALA A 456 -1.28 0.23 15.47
C ALA A 456 -0.12 1.00 14.83
N ALA A 457 1.05 0.41 14.72
CA ALA A 457 2.24 1.06 14.17
C ALA A 457 2.24 1.08 12.64
N MET A 458 1.73 0.03 12.00
CA MET A 458 1.72 -0.15 10.54
C MET A 458 0.55 0.54 9.83
N TYR A 459 -0.07 1.54 10.46
CA TYR A 459 -1.09 2.37 9.83
C TYR A 459 -0.55 3.00 8.54
N GLN A 460 -1.34 2.93 7.46
CA GLN A 460 -0.97 3.36 6.10
C GLN A 460 0.11 2.49 5.41
N ASN A 461 0.56 1.42 6.02
CA ASN A 461 1.53 0.52 5.42
C ASN A 461 0.85 -0.78 4.95
N ILE A 462 1.14 -1.20 3.72
CA ILE A 462 0.57 -2.41 3.12
C ILE A 462 0.92 -3.66 3.94
N GLU A 463 2.05 -3.70 4.64
CA GLU A 463 2.47 -4.86 5.43
C GLU A 463 1.48 -5.23 6.54
N SER A 464 0.64 -4.30 6.98
CA SER A 464 -0.41 -4.56 7.97
C SER A 464 -1.34 -5.73 7.58
N ILE A 465 -1.65 -5.91 6.29
CA ILE A 465 -2.46 -7.04 5.82
C ILE A 465 -1.69 -8.37 5.88
N ASN A 466 -0.38 -8.34 5.67
CA ASN A 466 0.46 -9.54 5.76
C ASN A 466 0.53 -10.05 7.19
N ASP A 467 0.69 -9.17 8.16
CA ASP A 467 0.69 -9.51 9.57
C ASP A 467 -0.68 -10.04 10.01
N TYR A 468 -1.76 -9.40 9.59
CA TYR A 468 -3.12 -9.88 9.87
C TYR A 468 -3.37 -11.28 9.29
N ARG A 469 -3.00 -11.53 8.03
CA ARG A 469 -3.21 -12.83 7.38
C ARG A 469 -2.48 -13.99 8.07
N ARG A 470 -1.37 -13.72 8.74
CA ARG A 470 -0.59 -14.72 9.47
C ARG A 470 -1.16 -15.02 10.85
N THR A 471 -1.70 -14.03 11.54
CA THR A 471 -2.00 -14.12 12.98
C THR A 471 -3.48 -13.96 13.32
N CYS A 472 -4.28 -13.37 12.44
CA CYS A 472 -5.66 -12.97 12.69
C CYS A 472 -5.83 -12.01 13.88
N ILE A 473 -4.80 -11.23 14.20
CA ILE A 473 -4.82 -10.26 15.28
C ILE A 473 -4.66 -8.84 14.68
N PRO A 474 -5.55 -7.90 15.05
CA PRO A 474 -6.70 -8.04 15.94
C PRO A 474 -7.80 -8.94 15.37
N ASN A 475 -8.70 -9.41 16.22
CA ASN A 475 -9.84 -10.21 15.77
C ASN A 475 -10.87 -9.33 15.06
N LEU A 476 -10.68 -9.13 13.78
CA LEU A 476 -11.53 -8.27 12.95
C LEU A 476 -12.86 -8.96 12.63
N THR A 477 -13.95 -8.22 12.76
CA THR A 477 -15.26 -8.70 12.35
C THR A 477 -15.56 -8.20 10.93
N PRO A 478 -15.76 -9.06 9.94
CA PRO A 478 -16.10 -8.64 8.58
C PRO A 478 -17.42 -7.91 8.53
N SER A 479 -17.56 -7.10 7.51
CA SER A 479 -18.83 -6.47 7.18
C SER A 479 -19.90 -7.52 6.92
N LYS A 480 -21.08 -7.34 7.50
CA LYS A 480 -22.23 -8.22 7.26
C LYS A 480 -22.77 -8.15 5.85
N ASN A 481 -22.42 -7.11 5.16
CA ASN A 481 -22.83 -6.87 3.79
C ASN A 481 -21.82 -7.35 2.77
N SER A 482 -20.76 -7.98 3.23
CA SER A 482 -19.84 -8.66 2.32
C SER A 482 -20.61 -9.68 1.48
N GLN A 483 -20.65 -9.44 0.18
CA GLN A 483 -21.36 -10.32 -0.76
C GLN A 483 -20.46 -11.43 -1.28
N ASN A 484 -19.17 -11.16 -1.43
CA ASN A 484 -18.22 -12.10 -2.02
C ASN A 484 -17.33 -12.77 -0.99
N PHE A 485 -16.93 -12.02 0.03
CA PHE A 485 -16.02 -12.52 1.05
C PHE A 485 -16.62 -12.31 2.42
N ARG A 486 -16.66 -13.37 3.17
CA ARG A 486 -17.15 -13.35 4.55
C ARG A 486 -16.03 -13.25 5.57
N ASN A 487 -14.81 -13.26 5.09
CA ASN A 487 -13.58 -13.01 5.83
C ASN A 487 -12.85 -11.86 5.17
N VAL A 488 -11.89 -11.28 5.86
CA VAL A 488 -10.95 -10.35 5.22
C VAL A 488 -10.31 -11.06 4.02
N PRO A 489 -10.35 -10.49 2.82
CA PRO A 489 -9.78 -11.14 1.64
C PRO A 489 -8.29 -11.37 1.81
N GLY A 490 -7.80 -12.52 1.38
CA GLY A 490 -6.40 -12.86 1.51
C GLY A 490 -5.51 -12.29 0.41
N ARG A 491 -6.08 -11.92 -0.75
CA ARG A 491 -5.33 -11.40 -1.89
C ARG A 491 -6.25 -10.61 -2.84
N LEU A 492 -5.64 -9.95 -3.81
CA LEU A 492 -6.35 -9.31 -4.90
C LEU A 492 -6.56 -10.29 -6.07
N PHE A 493 -7.61 -10.04 -6.87
CA PHE A 493 -7.72 -10.68 -8.18
C PHE A 493 -6.65 -10.15 -9.12
N TYR A 494 -6.18 -11.00 -10.03
CA TYR A 494 -5.46 -10.50 -11.19
C TYR A 494 -6.40 -9.63 -12.02
N PRO A 495 -5.91 -8.52 -12.60
CA PRO A 495 -6.75 -7.67 -13.42
C PRO A 495 -7.27 -8.39 -14.65
N GLN A 496 -8.51 -8.12 -15.04
CA GLN A 496 -9.09 -8.66 -16.26
C GLN A 496 -8.24 -8.33 -17.50
N ASN A 497 -7.65 -7.13 -17.54
CA ASN A 497 -6.79 -6.72 -18.65
C ASN A 497 -5.55 -7.61 -18.77
N GLU A 498 -4.94 -8.00 -17.64
CA GLU A 498 -3.83 -8.96 -17.65
C GLU A 498 -4.32 -10.34 -18.13
N ARG A 499 -5.43 -10.84 -17.58
CA ARG A 499 -5.99 -12.13 -17.97
C ARG A 499 -6.36 -12.21 -19.45
N ASN A 500 -6.80 -11.12 -20.05
CA ASN A 500 -7.17 -11.08 -21.46
C ASN A 500 -5.96 -11.27 -22.41
N VAL A 501 -4.75 -10.99 -21.94
CA VAL A 501 -3.51 -11.07 -22.75
C VAL A 501 -2.56 -12.16 -22.29
N ASN A 502 -2.55 -12.48 -21.00
CA ASN A 502 -1.69 -13.50 -20.42
C ASN A 502 -2.51 -14.78 -20.15
N THR A 503 -2.32 -15.78 -20.98
CA THR A 503 -3.03 -17.07 -20.90
C THR A 503 -2.68 -17.92 -19.67
N ASN A 504 -1.66 -17.54 -18.92
CA ASN A 504 -1.29 -18.19 -17.66
C ASN A 504 -2.10 -17.66 -16.47
N VAL A 505 -2.82 -16.56 -16.63
CA VAL A 505 -3.65 -16.01 -15.56
C VAL A 505 -4.98 -16.77 -15.49
N PRO A 506 -5.28 -17.43 -14.36
CA PRO A 506 -6.47 -18.27 -14.24
C PRO A 506 -7.76 -17.45 -14.17
N ASP A 507 -8.86 -18.08 -14.56
CA ASP A 507 -10.20 -17.50 -14.43
C ASP A 507 -10.56 -17.18 -12.98
N PRO A 508 -11.44 -16.18 -12.74
CA PRO A 508 -11.82 -15.76 -11.38
C PRO A 508 -12.33 -16.90 -10.50
N SER A 509 -13.07 -17.85 -11.05
CA SER A 509 -13.53 -19.03 -10.30
C SER A 509 -12.40 -19.92 -9.81
N VAL A 510 -11.35 -20.07 -10.63
CA VAL A 510 -10.14 -20.81 -10.25
C VAL A 510 -9.35 -20.01 -9.21
N GLN A 511 -9.23 -18.70 -9.38
CA GLN A 511 -8.58 -17.84 -8.40
C GLN A 511 -9.25 -17.93 -7.02
N LEU A 512 -10.60 -17.92 -6.97
CA LEU A 512 -11.36 -18.06 -5.72
C LEU A 512 -11.16 -19.42 -5.07
N ALA A 513 -11.05 -20.47 -5.86
CA ALA A 513 -10.84 -21.83 -5.36
C ALA A 513 -9.41 -22.07 -4.86
N THR A 514 -8.43 -21.34 -5.42
CA THR A 514 -7.02 -21.53 -5.09
C THR A 514 -6.73 -21.06 -3.67
N HIS A 515 -6.35 -21.97 -2.80
CA HIS A 515 -6.08 -21.72 -1.38
C HIS A 515 -7.22 -20.97 -0.65
N GLY A 516 -8.46 -21.07 -1.11
CA GLY A 516 -9.58 -20.32 -0.56
C GLY A 516 -9.42 -18.80 -0.72
N PHE A 517 -8.94 -18.39 -1.88
CA PHE A 517 -8.63 -17.00 -2.23
C PHE A 517 -7.60 -16.34 -1.29
N ARG A 518 -6.59 -17.10 -0.89
CA ARG A 518 -5.46 -16.64 -0.06
C ARG A 518 -4.15 -16.89 -0.77
N ASN A 519 -3.11 -16.27 -0.27
CA ASN A 519 -1.78 -16.59 -0.72
C ASN A 519 -1.35 -17.96 -0.22
N LYS A 520 -0.52 -18.63 -1.01
CA LYS A 520 0.18 -19.82 -0.55
C LYS A 520 0.98 -19.48 0.70
N GLY A 521 0.79 -20.25 1.75
CA GLY A 521 1.43 -20.02 3.04
C GLY A 521 0.61 -19.25 4.06
N ASP A 522 -0.49 -18.61 3.70
CA ASP A 522 -1.45 -18.11 4.66
C ASP A 522 -2.21 -19.31 5.23
N VAL A 523 -1.87 -19.75 6.42
CA VAL A 523 -2.31 -21.06 6.95
C VAL A 523 -3.76 -21.06 7.36
N LEU A 524 -4.23 -19.96 7.91
CA LEU A 524 -5.59 -19.85 8.39
C LEU A 524 -6.35 -18.81 7.60
N ALA A 525 -7.59 -19.11 7.26
CA ALA A 525 -8.53 -18.05 7.09
C ALA A 525 -8.59 -17.34 8.42
N CYS A 526 -8.32 -16.05 8.44
CA CYS A 526 -8.72 -15.22 9.54
C CYS A 526 -10.23 -15.21 9.52
N THR A 527 -10.79 -16.34 9.89
CA THR A 527 -12.21 -16.58 9.92
C THR A 527 -12.75 -15.77 11.04
N VAL A 528 -13.42 -14.77 10.67
CA VAL A 528 -14.35 -14.25 11.62
C VAL A 528 -15.55 -15.13 11.55
N GLN A 529 -15.57 -15.85 12.53
CA GLN A 529 -16.67 -16.54 13.11
C GLN A 529 -17.98 -16.68 12.40
N GLY A 530 -18.42 -17.88 12.28
CA GLY A 530 -19.77 -18.27 11.92
C GLY A 530 -20.10 -17.98 10.48
N VAL A 531 -19.11 -17.74 9.65
CA VAL A 531 -19.36 -17.52 8.27
C VAL A 531 -18.85 -18.69 7.47
N PRO A 532 -19.74 -19.47 6.88
CA PRO A 532 -19.38 -20.62 6.07
C PRO A 532 -18.62 -20.25 4.83
#